data_5f9742ff399afd2fb29b231825cb8c23
#
_entry.id   5f9742ff399afd2fb29b231825cb8c23
#
_cell.length_a   1.000
_cell.length_b   1.000
_cell.length_c   1.000
_cell.angle_alpha   90.00
_cell.angle_beta   90.00
_cell.angle_gamma   90.00
#
_symmetry.space_group_name_H-M   'P 1'
#
loop_
_entity.id
_entity.type
_entity.pdbx_description
1 polymer ?
#
loop_
_entity_poly.entity_id
_entity_poly.type
_entity_poly.pdbx_seq_one_letter_code
_entity_poly.pdbx_strand_id
1 'polypeptide(L)'
;MVGPPSCIRMQDGFFMEGKMDLKILEQVFLGNRILDYIIALLTLALSILFVKVVIRFIIRRLKKLAQRTTTTFDDFLIKILEKIGLPALYISCFYLSAKTLKLPSGGGALINTLEMIIITFFAARIVVMLAGWSINIYLVKKQQDPTAVRSFEGLLWAVKSLIWVLAVIILLDNLGYKVSTLIAGLGIGGIAVAIAAQALLKDFFSYFSIVFDHPFKIGDFIIIGDFMGTVEYIGIKTTRIRSLGGEQVVFSNTDLTDSRVRNYRLMEKRRVLFRIGVIYQTPLKQLKEIPKIIENIIKGTKDAAFDRAHFFSYGDFSLIFEVVYFVLNSDYNKYMDIQQEINLALKEEFEKRGIEFAYPTQTLYINK
;
A
#
# COMPACT_ATOMS: atom_id res chain seq x y z
N MET A 1 73.86 70.81 67.88
CA MET A 1 72.52 70.81 68.51
C MET A 1 71.66 69.78 67.87
N VAL A 2 71.28 68.90 68.63
CA VAL A 2 70.64 67.59 68.25
C VAL A 2 69.16 67.84 68.00
N GLY A 3 68.63 67.41 66.90
CA GLY A 3 67.17 67.28 66.61
C GLY A 3 66.74 65.77 66.55
N PRO A 4 65.58 65.40 67.07
CA PRO A 4 65.26 64.02 67.38
C PRO A 4 64.72 63.24 66.20
N PRO A 5 64.68 61.86 66.23
CA PRO A 5 64.36 60.99 65.18
C PRO A 5 62.83 60.88 64.99
N SER A 6 62.42 60.87 63.71
CA SER A 6 61.04 60.66 63.29
C SER A 6 60.66 59.17 63.33
N CYS A 7 59.54 58.89 64.00
CA CYS A 7 58.82 57.59 64.04
C CYS A 7 58.55 56.99 62.69
N ILE A 8 58.89 55.72 62.56
CA ILE A 8 58.39 54.82 61.52
C ILE A 8 57.02 54.38 61.93
N ARG A 9 56.00 54.78 61.19
CA ARG A 9 54.62 54.29 61.30
C ARG A 9 54.45 53.07 60.44
N MET A 10 54.45 51.89 61.00
CA MET A 10 53.92 50.73 60.38
C MET A 10 52.40 50.85 60.41
N GLN A 11 51.80 50.98 59.24
CA GLN A 11 50.45 50.68 58.86
C GLN A 11 50.45 50.41 57.39
N ASP A 12 50.14 49.22 56.93
CA ASP A 12 48.80 48.87 56.38
C ASP A 12 48.81 47.48 55.81
N GLY A 13 48.03 46.74 56.35
CA GLY A 13 47.03 45.85 55.99
C GLY A 13 47.16 45.26 54.61
N PHE A 14 47.57 44.00 54.60
CA PHE A 14 47.42 43.06 53.45
C PHE A 14 45.93 42.78 53.25
N PHE A 15 45.20 43.73 52.62
CA PHE A 15 43.90 43.39 51.98
C PHE A 15 44.15 43.20 50.51
N MET A 16 44.27 41.91 50.08
CA MET A 16 44.08 41.57 48.74
C MET A 16 42.60 41.84 48.39
N GLU A 17 42.25 43.03 48.00
CA GLU A 17 41.07 43.32 47.22
C GLU A 17 41.25 42.70 45.83
N GLY A 18 40.61 41.57 45.63
CA GLY A 18 40.43 40.92 44.31
C GLY A 18 39.55 41.81 43.41
N LYS A 19 39.94 43.00 43.08
CA LYS A 19 39.44 43.69 41.88
C LYS A 19 40.09 43.05 40.68
N MET A 20 39.41 42.00 40.21
CA MET A 20 39.65 41.49 38.86
C MET A 20 39.66 42.69 37.94
N ASP A 21 40.81 43.01 37.33
CA ASP A 21 41.01 44.22 36.52
C ASP A 21 39.96 44.16 35.37
N LEU A 22 38.86 44.90 35.52
CA LEU A 22 37.75 44.99 34.51
C LEU A 22 38.32 45.47 33.16
N LYS A 23 39.48 46.08 33.10
CA LYS A 23 40.22 46.42 31.88
C LYS A 23 40.65 45.22 31.04
N ILE A 24 40.88 44.03 31.66
CA ILE A 24 41.21 42.79 30.92
C ILE A 24 39.98 42.30 30.12
N LEU A 25 38.78 42.48 30.65
CA LEU A 25 37.53 42.08 29.98
C LEU A 25 37.20 42.93 28.75
N GLU A 26 37.77 44.17 28.67
CA GLU A 26 37.56 45.04 27.53
C GLU A 26 38.61 44.89 26.42
N GLN A 27 39.65 44.09 26.64
CA GLN A 27 40.64 43.80 25.61
C GLN A 27 39.98 43.09 24.43
N VAL A 28 40.28 43.53 23.21
CA VAL A 28 39.72 43.00 21.96
C VAL A 28 40.69 41.98 21.39
N PHE A 29 40.21 40.73 21.25
CA PHE A 29 40.94 39.65 20.60
C PHE A 29 40.09 39.14 19.42
N LEU A 30 40.66 39.04 18.21
CA LEU A 30 39.97 38.61 16.98
C LEU A 30 38.62 39.33 16.73
N GLY A 31 38.55 40.65 17.08
CA GLY A 31 37.36 41.46 16.83
C GLY A 31 36.25 41.38 17.88
N ASN A 32 36.42 40.59 18.94
CA ASN A 32 35.49 40.45 20.08
C ASN A 32 36.21 40.83 21.38
N ARG A 33 35.45 41.34 22.36
CA ARG A 33 35.96 41.55 23.69
C ARG A 33 36.10 40.24 24.44
N ILE A 34 37.03 40.12 25.36
CA ILE A 34 37.13 38.92 26.21
C ILE A 34 35.80 38.64 26.93
N LEU A 35 35.05 39.67 27.26
CA LEU A 35 33.70 39.56 27.81
C LEU A 35 32.74 38.80 26.86
N ASP A 36 32.79 39.02 25.53
CA ASP A 36 31.95 38.41 24.54
C ASP A 36 32.20 36.88 24.46
N TYR A 37 33.46 36.45 24.62
CA TYR A 37 33.83 35.03 24.71
C TYR A 37 33.31 34.36 25.99
N ILE A 38 33.34 35.07 27.12
CA ILE A 38 32.80 34.57 28.38
C ILE A 38 31.28 34.42 28.28
N ILE A 39 30.57 35.40 27.68
CA ILE A 39 29.13 35.32 27.43
C ILE A 39 28.80 34.17 26.51
N ALA A 40 29.57 33.99 25.43
CA ALA A 40 29.38 32.86 24.51
C ALA A 40 29.56 31.50 25.20
N LEU A 41 30.55 31.36 26.07
CA LEU A 41 30.83 30.16 26.83
C LEU A 41 29.76 29.90 27.90
N LEU A 42 29.26 30.93 28.56
CA LEU A 42 28.15 30.82 29.50
C LEU A 42 26.85 30.46 28.81
N THR A 43 26.54 31.09 27.66
CA THR A 43 25.34 30.73 26.86
C THR A 43 25.42 29.31 26.37
N LEU A 44 26.59 28.82 25.94
CA LEU A 44 26.81 27.43 25.55
C LEU A 44 26.58 26.48 26.75
N ALA A 45 27.18 26.75 27.90
CA ALA A 45 27.05 25.92 29.07
C ALA A 45 25.60 25.86 29.59
N LEU A 46 24.91 27.02 29.64
CA LEU A 46 23.52 27.11 30.07
C LEU A 46 22.57 26.40 29.09
N SER A 47 22.77 26.60 27.78
CA SER A 47 21.94 25.94 26.76
C SER A 47 22.14 24.42 26.75
N ILE A 48 23.35 23.92 26.89
CA ILE A 48 23.63 22.47 27.02
C ILE A 48 22.98 21.91 28.29
N LEU A 49 23.09 22.61 29.43
CA LEU A 49 22.48 22.22 30.68
C LEU A 49 20.94 22.18 30.56
N PHE A 50 20.37 23.22 29.96
CA PHE A 50 18.93 23.30 29.69
C PHE A 50 18.44 22.14 28.81
N VAL A 51 19.08 21.91 27.66
CA VAL A 51 18.76 20.77 26.76
C VAL A 51 18.88 19.44 27.49
N LYS A 52 19.97 19.24 28.27
CA LYS A 52 20.18 18.03 29.04
C LYS A 52 19.08 17.76 30.06
N VAL A 53 18.61 18.79 30.77
CA VAL A 53 17.52 18.66 31.76
C VAL A 53 16.17 18.43 31.09
N VAL A 54 15.83 19.30 30.13
CA VAL A 54 14.52 19.27 29.45
C VAL A 54 14.34 17.98 28.66
N ILE A 55 15.33 17.61 27.84
CA ILE A 55 15.22 16.37 27.03
C ILE A 55 15.22 15.12 27.92
N ARG A 56 16.02 15.10 28.98
CA ARG A 56 16.00 13.97 29.92
C ARG A 56 14.64 13.85 30.61
N PHE A 57 14.00 14.97 30.94
CA PHE A 57 12.65 15.00 31.49
C PHE A 57 11.61 14.48 30.47
N ILE A 58 11.66 14.97 29.22
CA ILE A 58 10.78 14.57 28.12
C ILE A 58 10.92 13.06 27.85
N ILE A 59 12.16 12.57 27.68
CA ILE A 59 12.41 11.14 27.42
C ILE A 59 11.90 10.27 28.57
N ARG A 60 12.10 10.68 29.83
CA ARG A 60 11.56 9.95 30.98
C ARG A 60 10.04 9.88 30.98
N ARG A 61 9.38 11.00 30.65
CA ARG A 61 7.91 11.05 30.50
C ARG A 61 7.42 10.17 29.35
N LEU A 62 8.06 10.24 28.19
CA LEU A 62 7.73 9.42 27.03
C LEU A 62 7.95 7.92 27.31
N LYS A 63 9.07 7.53 27.95
CA LYS A 63 9.31 6.15 28.37
C LYS A 63 8.23 5.62 29.32
N LYS A 64 7.75 6.47 30.26
CA LYS A 64 6.67 6.11 31.18
C LYS A 64 5.31 5.97 30.48
N LEU A 65 5.06 6.76 29.42
CA LEU A 65 3.86 6.63 28.58
C LEU A 65 3.95 5.39 27.69
N ALA A 66 5.09 5.17 27.03
CA ALA A 66 5.35 4.00 26.20
C ALA A 66 5.17 2.66 26.91
N GLN A 67 5.46 2.59 28.22
CA GLN A 67 5.20 1.39 29.05
C GLN A 67 3.70 1.08 29.22
N ARG A 68 2.81 2.03 28.93
CA ARG A 68 1.34 1.86 29.05
C ARG A 68 0.68 1.59 27.70
N THR A 69 1.41 1.70 26.62
CA THR A 69 0.93 1.48 25.25
C THR A 69 1.58 0.24 24.67
N THR A 70 0.83 -0.52 23.87
CA THR A 70 1.33 -1.70 23.12
C THR A 70 1.89 -1.34 21.75
N THR A 71 2.01 -0.03 21.47
CA THR A 71 2.41 0.46 20.14
C THR A 71 3.92 0.63 20.05
N THR A 72 4.51 0.09 18.97
CA THR A 72 5.94 0.24 18.64
C THR A 72 6.32 1.65 18.21
N PHE A 73 5.32 2.53 18.03
CA PHE A 73 5.52 3.91 17.57
C PHE A 73 6.18 4.78 18.65
N ASP A 74 5.80 4.58 19.91
CA ASP A 74 6.35 5.35 21.04
C ASP A 74 7.83 5.05 21.26
N ASP A 75 8.23 3.77 21.13
CA ASP A 75 9.63 3.37 21.18
C ASP A 75 10.45 3.93 20.03
N PHE A 76 9.83 4.04 18.85
CA PHE A 76 10.45 4.65 17.69
C PHE A 76 10.69 6.16 17.88
N LEU A 77 9.69 6.90 18.41
CA LEU A 77 9.84 8.32 18.74
C LEU A 77 10.97 8.56 19.76
N ILE A 78 11.04 7.71 20.79
CA ILE A 78 12.13 7.79 21.78
C ILE A 78 13.49 7.58 21.11
N LYS A 79 13.60 6.59 20.21
CA LYS A 79 14.84 6.35 19.44
C LYS A 79 15.22 7.54 18.56
N ILE A 80 14.28 8.21 17.90
CA ILE A 80 14.56 9.42 17.11
C ILE A 80 15.09 10.52 18.02
N LEU A 81 14.42 10.79 19.15
CA LEU A 81 14.86 11.81 20.08
C LEU A 81 16.25 11.53 20.67
N GLU A 82 16.53 10.28 21.03
CA GLU A 82 17.83 9.90 21.60
C GLU A 82 18.96 9.93 20.56
N LYS A 83 18.72 9.37 19.35
CA LYS A 83 19.79 9.19 18.33
C LYS A 83 19.99 10.38 17.39
N ILE A 84 18.96 11.22 17.22
CA ILE A 84 18.97 12.34 16.28
C ILE A 84 18.70 13.65 17.01
N GLY A 85 17.63 13.72 17.80
CA GLY A 85 17.21 14.95 18.47
C GLY A 85 18.25 15.50 19.43
N LEU A 86 18.82 14.67 20.30
CA LEU A 86 19.85 15.07 21.25
C LEU A 86 21.11 15.62 20.57
N PRO A 87 21.77 14.90 19.63
CA PRO A 87 22.93 15.44 18.93
C PRO A 87 22.62 16.73 18.16
N ALA A 88 21.47 16.79 17.49
CA ALA A 88 21.05 17.97 16.73
C ALA A 88 20.91 19.20 17.66
N LEU A 89 20.28 19.03 18.82
CA LEU A 89 20.12 20.11 19.80
C LEU A 89 21.44 20.57 20.39
N TYR A 90 22.39 19.66 20.68
CA TYR A 90 23.73 20.10 21.17
C TYR A 90 24.47 20.92 20.12
N ILE A 91 24.37 20.53 18.84
CA ILE A 91 24.98 21.29 17.75
C ILE A 91 24.29 22.62 17.56
N SER A 92 22.95 22.69 17.70
CA SER A 92 22.20 23.97 17.69
C SER A 92 22.58 24.87 18.84
N CYS A 93 22.87 24.35 20.05
CA CYS A 93 23.41 25.15 21.16
C CYS A 93 24.79 25.75 20.83
N PHE A 94 25.66 24.94 20.21
CA PHE A 94 26.96 25.43 19.74
C PHE A 94 26.80 26.54 18.69
N TYR A 95 25.92 26.34 17.71
CA TYR A 95 25.62 27.34 16.68
C TYR A 95 25.11 28.66 17.28
N LEU A 96 24.13 28.61 18.19
CA LEU A 96 23.58 29.77 18.87
C LEU A 96 24.65 30.50 19.64
N SER A 97 25.53 29.81 20.35
CA SER A 97 26.65 30.39 21.07
C SER A 97 27.68 31.04 20.13
N ALA A 98 28.04 30.36 19.02
CA ALA A 98 28.98 30.89 18.05
C ALA A 98 28.45 32.16 17.35
N LYS A 99 27.13 32.29 17.17
CA LYS A 99 26.48 33.46 16.55
C LYS A 99 26.50 34.72 17.46
N THR A 100 26.75 34.56 18.76
CA THR A 100 26.92 35.73 19.67
C THR A 100 28.26 36.43 19.46
N LEU A 101 29.24 35.78 18.82
CA LEU A 101 30.55 36.33 18.53
C LEU A 101 30.57 37.03 17.16
N LYS A 102 31.25 38.17 17.08
CA LYS A 102 31.55 38.82 15.80
C LYS A 102 32.67 38.06 15.11
N LEU A 103 32.30 37.25 14.13
CA LEU A 103 33.25 36.42 13.38
C LEU A 103 33.95 37.27 12.31
N PRO A 104 35.26 37.01 12.02
CA PRO A 104 35.96 37.67 10.92
C PRO A 104 35.23 37.49 9.59
N SER A 105 35.51 38.36 8.63
CA SER A 105 34.94 38.30 7.27
C SER A 105 35.15 36.91 6.66
N GLY A 106 34.03 36.17 6.45
CA GLY A 106 34.01 34.78 6.00
C GLY A 106 33.59 33.74 7.05
N GLY A 107 33.82 33.97 8.35
CA GLY A 107 33.47 33.04 9.42
C GLY A 107 31.95 32.83 9.55
N GLY A 108 31.15 33.87 9.33
CA GLY A 108 29.68 33.78 9.34
C GLY A 108 29.14 32.91 8.21
N ALA A 109 29.71 33.02 6.99
CA ALA A 109 29.32 32.17 5.86
C ALA A 109 29.66 30.69 6.13
N LEU A 110 30.81 30.43 6.75
CA LEU A 110 31.24 29.06 7.08
C LEU A 110 30.33 28.42 8.12
N ILE A 111 29.90 29.16 9.13
CA ILE A 111 28.96 28.69 10.15
C ILE A 111 27.60 28.41 9.55
N ASN A 112 27.08 29.27 8.68
CA ASN A 112 25.80 29.04 8.00
C ASN A 112 25.86 27.80 7.09
N THR A 113 26.98 27.58 6.38
CA THR A 113 27.22 26.40 5.58
C THR A 113 27.23 25.12 6.44
N LEU A 114 27.93 25.14 7.56
CA LEU A 114 27.96 24.02 8.50
C LEU A 114 26.57 23.69 9.09
N GLU A 115 25.83 24.75 9.48
CA GLU A 115 24.44 24.57 9.94
C GLU A 115 23.58 23.86 8.90
N MET A 116 23.65 24.30 7.65
CA MET A 116 22.90 23.73 6.55
C MET A 116 23.24 22.24 6.30
N ILE A 117 24.53 21.90 6.31
CA ILE A 117 25.01 20.51 6.22
C ILE A 117 24.42 19.66 7.34
N ILE A 118 24.47 20.18 8.58
CA ILE A 118 24.02 19.47 9.76
C ILE A 118 22.49 19.24 9.72
N ILE A 119 21.73 20.28 9.40
CA ILE A 119 20.25 20.17 9.28
C ILE A 119 19.89 19.15 8.21
N THR A 120 20.49 19.23 7.02
CA THR A 120 20.24 18.31 5.92
C THR A 120 20.59 16.86 6.30
N PHE A 121 21.73 16.66 6.97
CA PHE A 121 22.15 15.35 7.46
C PHE A 121 21.14 14.74 8.45
N PHE A 122 20.71 15.50 9.46
CA PHE A 122 19.74 15.00 10.43
C PHE A 122 18.36 14.79 9.83
N ALA A 123 17.92 15.66 8.94
CA ALA A 123 16.66 15.49 8.21
C ALA A 123 16.67 14.19 7.39
N ALA A 124 17.73 13.95 6.59
CA ALA A 124 17.89 12.72 5.83
C ALA A 124 17.90 11.49 6.75
N ARG A 125 18.60 11.55 7.89
CA ARG A 125 18.67 10.46 8.85
C ARG A 125 17.33 10.13 9.50
N ILE A 126 16.47 11.14 9.76
CA ILE A 126 15.10 10.94 10.23
C ILE A 126 14.29 10.15 9.17
N VAL A 127 14.35 10.57 7.91
CA VAL A 127 13.63 9.91 6.80
C VAL A 127 14.10 8.47 6.63
N VAL A 128 15.42 8.22 6.69
CA VAL A 128 15.99 6.86 6.63
C VAL A 128 15.51 5.98 7.80
N MET A 129 15.43 6.55 9.01
CA MET A 129 14.92 5.81 10.19
C MET A 129 13.44 5.51 10.06
N LEU A 130 12.64 6.48 9.55
CA LEU A 130 11.21 6.27 9.28
C LEU A 130 10.98 5.15 8.27
N ALA A 131 11.70 5.16 7.15
CA ALA A 131 11.64 4.11 6.14
C ALA A 131 11.98 2.72 6.73
N GLY A 132 13.05 2.63 7.51
CA GLY A 132 13.46 1.39 8.16
C GLY A 132 12.44 0.89 9.18
N TRP A 133 11.86 1.78 9.97
CA TRP A 133 10.83 1.44 10.97
C TRP A 133 9.54 0.92 10.30
N SER A 134 9.05 1.60 9.24
CA SER A 134 7.85 1.20 8.52
C SER A 134 7.97 -0.21 7.94
N ILE A 135 9.12 -0.53 7.33
CA ILE A 135 9.38 -1.85 6.76
C ILE A 135 9.49 -2.91 7.86
N ASN A 136 10.16 -2.61 8.98
CA ASN A 136 10.24 -3.55 10.11
C ASN A 136 8.87 -3.90 10.68
N ILE A 137 7.96 -2.93 10.85
CA ILE A 137 6.59 -3.22 11.31
C ILE A 137 5.86 -4.15 10.35
N TYR A 138 5.99 -3.91 9.05
CA TYR A 138 5.37 -4.75 8.03
C TYR A 138 5.88 -6.20 8.09
N LEU A 139 7.19 -6.39 8.25
CA LEU A 139 7.82 -7.70 8.34
C LEU A 139 7.43 -8.46 9.61
N VAL A 140 7.46 -7.79 10.77
CA VAL A 140 7.11 -8.40 12.07
C VAL A 140 5.65 -8.84 12.11
N LYS A 141 4.72 -8.02 11.60
CA LYS A 141 3.29 -8.38 11.54
C LYS A 141 2.98 -9.61 10.70
N LYS A 142 3.82 -9.93 9.73
CA LYS A 142 3.56 -10.99 8.75
C LYS A 142 4.20 -12.33 9.10
N GLN A 143 4.92 -12.46 10.25
CA GLN A 143 5.63 -13.69 10.66
C GLN A 143 6.36 -14.38 9.50
N GLN A 144 7.11 -13.61 8.70
CA GLN A 144 7.66 -14.12 7.45
C GLN A 144 8.99 -14.86 7.66
N ASP A 145 9.17 -15.86 6.79
CA ASP A 145 10.38 -16.65 6.61
C ASP A 145 11.66 -15.79 6.61
N PRO A 146 12.75 -16.24 7.24
CA PRO A 146 14.04 -15.52 7.25
C PRO A 146 14.58 -15.15 5.86
N THR A 147 14.21 -15.90 4.83
CA THR A 147 14.54 -15.61 3.42
C THR A 147 13.85 -14.38 2.87
N ALA A 148 12.62 -14.11 3.28
CA ALA A 148 11.89 -12.91 2.88
C ALA A 148 12.52 -11.64 3.49
N VAL A 149 13.00 -11.70 4.73
CA VAL A 149 13.65 -10.57 5.41
C VAL A 149 14.90 -10.11 4.65
N ARG A 150 15.73 -11.02 4.17
CA ARG A 150 16.94 -10.68 3.38
C ARG A 150 16.61 -9.99 2.05
N SER A 151 15.51 -10.37 1.40
CA SER A 151 15.08 -9.73 0.14
C SER A 151 14.68 -8.27 0.36
N PHE A 152 14.07 -7.95 1.51
CA PHE A 152 13.71 -6.57 1.87
C PHE A 152 14.91 -5.71 2.26
N GLU A 153 16.03 -6.29 2.72
CA GLU A 153 17.26 -5.53 3.02
C GLU A 153 17.82 -4.85 1.77
N GLY A 154 17.81 -5.53 0.63
CA GLY A 154 18.22 -4.94 -0.65
C GLY A 154 17.36 -3.74 -1.06
N LEU A 155 16.04 -3.85 -0.92
CA LEU A 155 15.11 -2.75 -1.18
C LEU A 155 15.33 -1.57 -0.21
N LEU A 156 15.53 -1.88 1.07
CA LEU A 156 15.86 -0.87 2.09
C LEU A 156 17.14 -0.13 1.76
N TRP A 157 18.18 -0.85 1.29
CA TRP A 157 19.44 -0.24 0.88
C TRP A 157 19.23 0.74 -0.29
N ALA A 158 18.48 0.33 -1.31
CA ALA A 158 18.15 1.19 -2.45
C ALA A 158 17.38 2.46 -2.02
N VAL A 159 16.36 2.32 -1.16
CA VAL A 159 15.59 3.46 -0.62
C VAL A 159 16.50 4.40 0.19
N LYS A 160 17.34 3.86 1.06
CA LYS A 160 18.29 4.66 1.85
C LYS A 160 19.27 5.42 0.95
N SER A 161 19.81 4.75 -0.09
CA SER A 161 20.71 5.37 -1.05
C SER A 161 20.03 6.52 -1.79
N LEU A 162 18.79 6.33 -2.23
CA LEU A 162 18.01 7.40 -2.88
C LEU A 162 17.79 8.60 -1.96
N ILE A 163 17.44 8.37 -0.69
CA ILE A 163 17.26 9.44 0.30
C ILE A 163 18.56 10.25 0.46
N TRP A 164 19.72 9.57 0.55
CA TRP A 164 21.00 10.26 0.67
C TRP A 164 21.38 11.04 -0.58
N VAL A 165 21.13 10.49 -1.79
CA VAL A 165 21.37 11.21 -3.04
C VAL A 165 20.51 12.49 -3.10
N LEU A 166 19.21 12.40 -2.76
CA LEU A 166 18.33 13.57 -2.70
C LEU A 166 18.81 14.59 -1.67
N ALA A 167 19.24 14.14 -0.49
CA ALA A 167 19.77 15.02 0.56
C ALA A 167 21.02 15.78 0.08
N VAL A 168 21.93 15.12 -0.63
CA VAL A 168 23.12 15.76 -1.21
C VAL A 168 22.74 16.79 -2.27
N ILE A 169 21.77 16.51 -3.12
CA ILE A 169 21.30 17.44 -4.14
C ILE A 169 20.69 18.68 -3.50
N ILE A 170 19.81 18.51 -2.50
CA ILE A 170 19.21 19.61 -1.74
C ILE A 170 20.28 20.44 -1.05
N LEU A 171 21.30 19.80 -0.51
CA LEU A 171 22.42 20.49 0.12
C LEU A 171 23.20 21.33 -0.89
N LEU A 172 23.55 20.76 -2.06
CA LEU A 172 24.26 21.47 -3.12
C LEU A 172 23.48 22.68 -3.64
N ASP A 173 22.16 22.52 -3.83
CA ASP A 173 21.27 23.62 -4.25
C ASP A 173 21.27 24.77 -3.26
N ASN A 174 21.14 24.46 -1.97
CA ASN A 174 21.18 25.44 -0.90
C ASN A 174 22.56 26.13 -0.76
N LEU A 175 23.63 25.44 -1.17
CA LEU A 175 24.99 26.02 -1.22
C LEU A 175 25.23 26.91 -2.46
N GLY A 176 24.21 27.06 -3.33
CA GLY A 176 24.26 27.90 -4.52
C GLY A 176 24.86 27.22 -5.75
N TYR A 177 25.06 25.88 -5.73
CA TYR A 177 25.49 25.14 -6.91
C TYR A 177 24.32 24.92 -7.87
N LYS A 178 24.55 25.02 -9.16
CA LYS A 178 23.52 24.74 -10.18
C LYS A 178 23.24 23.24 -10.29
N VAL A 179 22.23 22.76 -9.58
CA VAL A 179 21.86 21.33 -9.57
C VAL A 179 20.90 20.92 -10.69
N SER A 180 20.48 21.88 -11.53
CA SER A 180 19.50 21.62 -12.61
C SER A 180 19.88 20.45 -13.51
N THR A 181 21.15 20.31 -13.86
CA THR A 181 21.65 19.20 -14.69
C THR A 181 21.57 17.84 -13.95
N LEU A 182 21.83 17.83 -12.65
CA LEU A 182 21.71 16.62 -11.82
C LEU A 182 20.24 16.19 -11.69
N ILE A 183 19.35 17.17 -11.47
CA ILE A 183 17.90 16.93 -11.40
C ILE A 183 17.37 16.43 -12.75
N ALA A 184 17.81 17.04 -13.87
CA ALA A 184 17.43 16.59 -15.20
C ALA A 184 17.89 15.15 -15.49
N GLY A 185 19.13 14.81 -15.13
CA GLY A 185 19.65 13.44 -15.25
C GLY A 185 18.89 12.42 -14.41
N LEU A 186 18.58 12.76 -13.15
CA LEU A 186 17.75 11.93 -12.28
C LEU A 186 16.30 11.80 -12.80
N GLY A 187 15.76 12.86 -13.42
CA GLY A 187 14.45 12.83 -14.05
C GLY A 187 14.38 11.80 -15.18
N ILE A 188 15.36 11.82 -16.09
CA ILE A 188 15.46 10.83 -17.18
C ILE A 188 15.64 9.42 -16.61
N GLY A 189 16.56 9.24 -15.65
CA GLY A 189 16.74 7.96 -14.97
C GLY A 189 15.46 7.49 -14.24
N GLY A 190 14.73 8.41 -13.63
CA GLY A 190 13.44 8.16 -12.98
C GLY A 190 12.36 7.65 -13.96
N ILE A 191 12.31 8.21 -15.17
CA ILE A 191 11.40 7.73 -16.22
C ILE A 191 11.75 6.27 -16.61
N ALA A 192 13.03 5.95 -16.79
CA ALA A 192 13.46 4.59 -17.09
C ALA A 192 13.05 3.59 -16.00
N VAL A 193 13.25 3.96 -14.71
CA VAL A 193 12.82 3.15 -13.56
C VAL A 193 11.29 3.02 -13.50
N ALA A 194 10.54 4.09 -13.79
CA ALA A 194 9.08 4.08 -13.80
C ALA A 194 8.53 3.12 -14.87
N ILE A 195 9.10 3.13 -16.06
CA ILE A 195 8.73 2.19 -17.14
C ILE A 195 9.04 0.75 -16.73
N ALA A 196 10.20 0.50 -16.12
CA ALA A 196 10.57 -0.84 -15.65
C ALA A 196 9.64 -1.34 -14.51
N ALA A 197 9.12 -0.43 -13.67
CA ALA A 197 8.22 -0.74 -12.57
C ALA A 197 6.73 -0.72 -12.96
N GLN A 198 6.37 -0.31 -14.17
CA GLN A 198 5.00 -0.08 -14.62
C GLN A 198 4.07 -1.27 -14.40
N ALA A 199 4.52 -2.48 -14.72
CA ALA A 199 3.70 -3.68 -14.53
C ALA A 199 3.37 -3.94 -13.04
N LEU A 200 4.32 -3.73 -12.14
CA LEU A 200 4.11 -3.89 -10.70
C LEU A 200 3.13 -2.84 -10.15
N LEU A 201 3.27 -1.59 -10.62
CA LEU A 201 2.37 -0.50 -10.25
C LEU A 201 0.96 -0.74 -10.77
N LYS A 202 0.82 -1.29 -11.99
CA LYS A 202 -0.49 -1.62 -12.57
C LYS A 202 -1.21 -2.67 -11.72
N ASP A 203 -0.54 -3.75 -11.33
CA ASP A 203 -1.10 -4.77 -10.42
C ASP A 203 -1.51 -4.18 -9.07
N PHE A 204 -0.70 -3.27 -8.54
CA PHE A 204 -0.98 -2.58 -7.29
C PHE A 204 -2.25 -1.72 -7.37
N PHE A 205 -2.42 -0.91 -8.42
CA PHE A 205 -3.64 -0.13 -8.62
C PHE A 205 -4.85 -1.01 -8.92
N SER A 206 -4.68 -2.09 -9.66
CA SER A 206 -5.72 -3.09 -9.88
C SER A 206 -6.22 -3.72 -8.58
N TYR A 207 -5.31 -3.99 -7.61
CA TYR A 207 -5.71 -4.43 -6.27
C TYR A 207 -6.65 -3.44 -5.59
N PHE A 208 -6.33 -2.14 -5.64
CA PHE A 208 -7.22 -1.12 -5.06
C PHE A 208 -8.58 -1.07 -5.75
N SER A 209 -8.60 -1.16 -7.10
CA SER A 209 -9.87 -1.24 -7.84
C SER A 209 -10.70 -2.44 -7.38
N ILE A 210 -10.10 -3.63 -7.26
CA ILE A 210 -10.80 -4.83 -6.77
C ILE A 210 -11.33 -4.62 -5.34
N VAL A 211 -10.53 -4.01 -4.45
CA VAL A 211 -10.89 -3.82 -3.04
C VAL A 211 -11.93 -2.73 -2.82
N PHE A 212 -11.94 -1.66 -3.64
CA PHE A 212 -12.90 -0.56 -3.48
C PHE A 212 -14.21 -0.80 -4.25
N ASP A 213 -14.11 -1.27 -5.50
CA ASP A 213 -15.30 -1.45 -6.35
C ASP A 213 -15.97 -2.81 -6.12
N HIS A 214 -15.25 -3.77 -5.53
CA HIS A 214 -15.76 -5.12 -5.23
C HIS A 214 -16.42 -5.84 -6.43
N PRO A 215 -15.83 -5.89 -7.62
CA PRO A 215 -16.40 -6.64 -8.74
C PRO A 215 -16.58 -8.12 -8.39
N PHE A 216 -15.77 -8.64 -7.50
CA PHE A 216 -15.87 -9.94 -6.84
C PHE A 216 -15.25 -9.90 -5.45
N LYS A 217 -15.61 -10.86 -4.59
CA LYS A 217 -15.10 -11.02 -3.22
C LYS A 217 -14.54 -12.42 -3.01
N ILE A 218 -13.79 -12.60 -1.92
CA ILE A 218 -13.38 -13.95 -1.49
C ILE A 218 -14.64 -14.79 -1.25
N GLY A 219 -14.66 -16.00 -1.83
CA GLY A 219 -15.79 -16.91 -1.81
C GLY A 219 -16.72 -16.80 -3.02
N ASP A 220 -16.57 -15.81 -3.88
CA ASP A 220 -17.37 -15.71 -5.11
C ASP A 220 -16.89 -16.69 -6.16
N PHE A 221 -17.84 -17.35 -6.84
CA PHE A 221 -17.56 -18.14 -8.04
C PHE A 221 -17.54 -17.24 -9.27
N ILE A 222 -16.38 -17.19 -9.94
CA ILE A 222 -16.16 -16.34 -11.11
C ILE A 222 -15.66 -17.14 -12.31
N ILE A 223 -15.94 -16.62 -13.51
CA ILE A 223 -15.41 -17.15 -14.77
C ILE A 223 -14.63 -16.03 -15.47
N ILE A 224 -13.40 -16.35 -15.90
CA ILE A 224 -12.46 -15.46 -16.58
C ILE A 224 -11.89 -16.21 -17.79
N GLY A 225 -12.32 -15.84 -18.99
CA GLY A 225 -11.98 -16.62 -20.19
C GLY A 225 -12.42 -18.07 -20.05
N ASP A 226 -11.46 -18.99 -20.15
CA ASP A 226 -11.70 -20.45 -20.02
C ASP A 226 -11.55 -20.96 -18.57
N PHE A 227 -11.10 -20.11 -17.65
CA PHE A 227 -10.91 -20.48 -16.25
C PHE A 227 -12.16 -20.18 -15.42
N MET A 228 -12.51 -21.11 -14.56
CA MET A 228 -13.63 -20.97 -13.64
C MET A 228 -13.28 -21.50 -12.26
N GLY A 229 -13.78 -20.85 -11.22
CA GLY A 229 -13.52 -21.28 -9.85
C GLY A 229 -13.93 -20.27 -8.80
N THR A 230 -13.61 -20.59 -7.55
CA THR A 230 -13.93 -19.78 -6.37
C THR A 230 -12.71 -18.95 -5.96
N VAL A 231 -12.92 -17.66 -5.71
CA VAL A 231 -11.87 -16.76 -5.22
C VAL A 231 -11.50 -17.15 -3.80
N GLU A 232 -10.23 -17.56 -3.59
CA GLU A 232 -9.70 -17.93 -2.26
C GLU A 232 -8.98 -16.79 -1.56
N TYR A 233 -8.23 -16.00 -2.34
CA TYR A 233 -7.38 -14.96 -1.78
C TYR A 233 -7.18 -13.81 -2.77
N ILE A 234 -7.23 -12.58 -2.27
CA ILE A 234 -6.93 -11.37 -3.03
C ILE A 234 -5.72 -10.72 -2.38
N GLY A 235 -4.57 -10.75 -3.08
CA GLY A 235 -3.32 -10.14 -2.65
C GLY A 235 -3.00 -8.86 -3.43
N ILE A 236 -1.97 -8.13 -3.00
CA ILE A 236 -1.58 -6.85 -3.60
C ILE A 236 -1.18 -7.00 -5.08
N LYS A 237 -0.58 -8.12 -5.46
CA LYS A 237 -0.14 -8.37 -6.84
C LYS A 237 -1.01 -9.40 -7.56
N THR A 238 -1.47 -10.43 -6.84
CA THR A 238 -2.13 -11.60 -7.42
C THR A 238 -3.37 -12.00 -6.64
N THR A 239 -4.38 -12.47 -7.37
CA THR A 239 -5.56 -13.12 -6.82
C THR A 239 -5.49 -14.61 -7.11
N ARG A 240 -5.87 -15.45 -6.14
CA ARG A 240 -5.85 -16.91 -6.21
C ARG A 240 -7.27 -17.44 -6.29
N ILE A 241 -7.48 -18.32 -7.25
CA ILE A 241 -8.79 -18.90 -7.54
C ILE A 241 -8.64 -20.42 -7.47
N ARG A 242 -9.54 -21.10 -6.73
CA ARG A 242 -9.65 -22.56 -6.72
C ARG A 242 -10.52 -23.01 -7.86
N SER A 243 -9.93 -23.68 -8.85
CA SER A 243 -10.66 -24.28 -9.98
C SER A 243 -11.56 -25.41 -9.52
N LEU A 244 -12.52 -25.78 -10.37
CA LEU A 244 -13.36 -26.96 -10.16
C LEU A 244 -12.55 -28.26 -10.14
N GLY A 245 -11.42 -28.32 -10.83
CA GLY A 245 -10.48 -29.45 -10.79
C GLY A 245 -9.72 -29.58 -9.48
N GLY A 246 -9.76 -28.55 -8.60
CA GLY A 246 -9.10 -28.54 -7.31
C GLY A 246 -7.73 -27.82 -7.31
N GLU A 247 -7.16 -27.51 -8.48
CA GLU A 247 -5.92 -26.76 -8.58
C GLU A 247 -6.14 -25.28 -8.25
N GLN A 248 -5.07 -24.63 -7.75
CA GLN A 248 -5.09 -23.20 -7.51
C GLN A 248 -4.50 -22.46 -8.72
N VAL A 249 -5.32 -21.66 -9.37
CA VAL A 249 -4.91 -20.79 -10.47
C VAL A 249 -4.58 -19.41 -9.90
N VAL A 250 -3.42 -18.87 -10.29
CA VAL A 250 -2.92 -17.56 -9.82
C VAL A 250 -2.99 -16.57 -10.98
N PHE A 251 -3.82 -15.54 -10.83
CA PHE A 251 -3.93 -14.45 -11.77
C PHE A 251 -3.19 -13.21 -11.26
N SER A 252 -2.60 -12.41 -12.15
CA SER A 252 -2.25 -11.03 -11.81
C SER A 252 -3.54 -10.22 -11.60
N ASN A 253 -3.50 -9.24 -10.70
CA ASN A 253 -4.68 -8.40 -10.49
C ASN A 253 -5.04 -7.61 -11.76
N THR A 254 -4.03 -7.27 -12.54
CA THR A 254 -4.19 -6.61 -13.84
C THR A 254 -4.98 -7.47 -14.82
N ASP A 255 -4.69 -8.77 -14.91
CA ASP A 255 -5.43 -9.68 -15.81
C ASP A 255 -6.92 -9.70 -15.46
N LEU A 256 -7.25 -9.68 -14.17
CA LEU A 256 -8.63 -9.68 -13.70
C LEU A 256 -9.35 -8.37 -14.00
N THR A 257 -8.68 -7.23 -13.82
CA THR A 257 -9.28 -5.91 -14.07
C THR A 257 -9.37 -5.56 -15.55
N ASP A 258 -8.46 -6.07 -16.38
CA ASP A 258 -8.49 -5.89 -17.84
C ASP A 258 -9.44 -6.90 -18.53
N SER A 259 -9.80 -8.01 -17.85
CA SER A 259 -10.66 -9.07 -18.40
C SER A 259 -12.13 -8.83 -18.09
N ARG A 260 -12.99 -9.55 -18.83
CA ARG A 260 -14.43 -9.61 -18.53
C ARG A 260 -14.66 -10.71 -17.50
N VAL A 261 -14.84 -10.31 -16.25
CA VAL A 261 -15.16 -11.24 -15.16
C VAL A 261 -16.67 -11.46 -15.09
N ARG A 262 -17.09 -12.73 -15.11
CA ARG A 262 -18.50 -13.12 -14.87
C ARG A 262 -18.60 -13.59 -13.43
N ASN A 263 -19.31 -12.82 -12.59
CA ASN A 263 -19.54 -13.15 -11.19
C ASN A 263 -20.92 -13.82 -11.02
N TYR A 264 -20.91 -15.09 -10.69
CA TYR A 264 -22.15 -15.90 -10.55
C TYR A 264 -22.83 -15.72 -9.19
N ARG A 265 -22.15 -15.19 -8.20
CA ARG A 265 -22.78 -14.91 -6.91
C ARG A 265 -23.82 -13.77 -7.00
N LEU A 266 -23.59 -12.80 -7.87
CA LEU A 266 -24.49 -11.66 -8.08
C LEU A 266 -25.68 -12.01 -9.00
N MET A 267 -25.75 -13.25 -9.47
CA MET A 267 -26.82 -13.70 -10.34
C MET A 267 -28.09 -13.93 -9.52
N GLU A 268 -29.14 -13.14 -9.75
CA GLU A 268 -30.45 -13.30 -9.09
C GLU A 268 -31.26 -14.46 -9.69
N LYS A 269 -31.17 -14.62 -11.00
CA LYS A 269 -31.87 -15.68 -11.74
C LYS A 269 -31.04 -16.17 -12.93
N ARG A 270 -31.04 -17.46 -13.16
CA ARG A 270 -30.33 -18.11 -14.27
C ARG A 270 -31.24 -18.28 -15.45
N ARG A 271 -30.92 -17.66 -16.57
CA ARG A 271 -31.59 -17.91 -17.85
C ARG A 271 -31.09 -19.24 -18.44
N VAL A 272 -32.03 -20.15 -18.68
CA VAL A 272 -31.78 -21.43 -19.31
C VAL A 272 -32.43 -21.45 -20.69
N LEU A 273 -31.66 -21.85 -21.68
CA LEU A 273 -32.12 -22.08 -23.04
C LEU A 273 -31.80 -23.52 -23.41
N PHE A 274 -32.81 -24.28 -23.82
CA PHE A 274 -32.60 -25.62 -24.37
C PHE A 274 -33.51 -25.86 -25.58
N ARG A 275 -33.18 -26.86 -26.35
CA ARG A 275 -33.93 -27.23 -27.54
C ARG A 275 -34.34 -28.67 -27.47
N ILE A 276 -35.57 -28.95 -27.95
CA ILE A 276 -36.09 -30.31 -28.14
C ILE A 276 -36.51 -30.49 -29.59
N GLY A 277 -36.29 -31.69 -30.14
CA GLY A 277 -36.70 -32.06 -31.49
C GLY A 277 -37.75 -33.16 -31.47
N VAL A 278 -38.83 -32.97 -32.23
CA VAL A 278 -39.83 -34.00 -32.48
C VAL A 278 -39.77 -34.45 -33.95
N ILE A 279 -40.27 -35.68 -34.23
CA ILE A 279 -40.22 -36.24 -35.58
C ILE A 279 -41.06 -35.45 -36.58
N TYR A 280 -40.72 -35.49 -37.85
CA TYR A 280 -41.45 -34.82 -38.93
C TYR A 280 -42.87 -35.29 -39.10
N GLN A 281 -43.15 -36.53 -38.72
CA GLN A 281 -44.49 -37.16 -38.76
C GLN A 281 -45.46 -36.63 -37.70
N THR A 282 -44.98 -35.79 -36.76
CA THR A 282 -45.82 -35.22 -35.71
C THR A 282 -46.93 -34.34 -36.33
N PRO A 283 -48.21 -34.65 -36.07
CA PRO A 283 -49.34 -33.93 -36.64
C PRO A 283 -49.34 -32.44 -36.22
N LEU A 284 -49.82 -31.57 -37.12
CA LEU A 284 -49.88 -30.12 -36.86
C LEU A 284 -50.65 -29.77 -35.56
N LYS A 285 -51.66 -30.54 -35.21
CA LYS A 285 -52.42 -30.37 -33.96
C LYS A 285 -51.50 -30.52 -32.76
N GLN A 286 -50.69 -31.58 -32.70
CA GLN A 286 -49.76 -31.81 -31.63
C GLN A 286 -48.66 -30.74 -31.61
N LEU A 287 -48.13 -30.33 -32.77
CA LEU A 287 -47.13 -29.22 -32.85
C LEU A 287 -47.64 -27.92 -32.21
N LYS A 288 -48.94 -27.61 -32.37
CA LYS A 288 -49.55 -26.43 -31.73
C LYS A 288 -49.77 -26.60 -30.21
N GLU A 289 -49.83 -27.84 -29.73
CA GLU A 289 -50.03 -28.15 -28.30
C GLU A 289 -48.68 -28.16 -27.53
N ILE A 290 -47.55 -28.56 -28.18
CA ILE A 290 -46.23 -28.67 -27.55
C ILE A 290 -45.83 -27.45 -26.73
N PRO A 291 -45.91 -26.17 -27.23
CA PRO A 291 -45.53 -25.00 -26.45
C PRO A 291 -46.36 -24.88 -25.15
N LYS A 292 -47.64 -25.21 -25.16
CA LYS A 292 -48.53 -25.17 -24.00
C LYS A 292 -48.20 -26.25 -22.98
N ILE A 293 -47.84 -27.44 -23.45
CA ILE A 293 -47.39 -28.56 -22.58
C ILE A 293 -46.15 -28.13 -21.84
N ILE A 294 -45.14 -27.59 -22.56
CA ILE A 294 -43.89 -27.10 -21.98
C ILE A 294 -44.14 -25.97 -20.96
N GLU A 295 -45.00 -25.01 -21.32
CA GLU A 295 -45.39 -23.92 -20.42
C GLU A 295 -45.99 -24.44 -19.11
N ASN A 296 -46.92 -25.41 -19.18
CA ASN A 296 -47.59 -25.97 -18.00
C ASN A 296 -46.60 -26.74 -17.11
N ILE A 297 -45.67 -27.48 -17.69
CA ILE A 297 -44.63 -28.20 -16.95
C ILE A 297 -43.73 -27.22 -16.20
N ILE A 298 -43.21 -26.22 -16.91
CA ILE A 298 -42.27 -25.25 -16.30
C ILE A 298 -42.97 -24.44 -15.23
N LYS A 299 -44.22 -24.00 -15.45
CA LYS A 299 -45.02 -23.28 -14.45
C LYS A 299 -45.36 -24.13 -13.22
N GLY A 300 -45.45 -25.42 -13.39
CA GLY A 300 -45.69 -26.39 -12.30
C GLY A 300 -44.42 -26.71 -11.49
N THR A 301 -43.26 -26.45 -12.04
CA THR A 301 -41.95 -26.74 -11.38
C THR A 301 -41.60 -25.61 -10.43
N LYS A 302 -41.29 -25.97 -9.20
CA LYS A 302 -40.90 -24.98 -8.16
C LYS A 302 -39.60 -24.28 -8.51
N ASP A 303 -39.51 -22.97 -8.20
CA ASP A 303 -38.35 -22.12 -8.46
C ASP A 303 -37.98 -21.97 -9.95
N ALA A 304 -38.89 -22.35 -10.87
CA ALA A 304 -38.79 -22.13 -12.31
C ALA A 304 -39.79 -21.07 -12.78
N ALA A 305 -39.40 -20.17 -13.64
CA ALA A 305 -40.27 -19.18 -14.27
C ALA A 305 -40.20 -19.33 -15.80
N PHE A 306 -41.34 -19.66 -16.41
CA PHE A 306 -41.44 -19.76 -17.86
C PHE A 306 -41.28 -18.42 -18.54
N ASP A 307 -40.51 -18.37 -19.65
CA ASP A 307 -40.40 -17.21 -20.53
C ASP A 307 -41.10 -17.50 -21.86
N ARG A 308 -40.62 -18.45 -22.64
CA ARG A 308 -41.22 -18.82 -23.94
C ARG A 308 -40.88 -20.23 -24.38
N ALA A 309 -41.74 -20.77 -25.21
CA ALA A 309 -41.51 -21.99 -25.97
C ALA A 309 -42.08 -21.81 -27.38
N HIS A 310 -41.29 -21.98 -28.42
CA HIS A 310 -41.71 -21.79 -29.81
C HIS A 310 -41.16 -22.85 -30.71
N PHE A 311 -41.93 -23.16 -31.77
CA PHE A 311 -41.41 -23.89 -32.91
C PHE A 311 -40.36 -23.01 -33.61
N PHE A 312 -39.10 -23.37 -33.46
CA PHE A 312 -37.97 -22.51 -33.82
C PHE A 312 -37.51 -22.72 -35.27
N SER A 313 -37.32 -23.98 -35.69
CA SER A 313 -36.80 -24.28 -37.03
C SER A 313 -37.06 -25.73 -37.42
N TYR A 314 -36.92 -25.97 -38.73
CA TYR A 314 -36.81 -27.29 -39.31
C TYR A 314 -35.34 -27.72 -39.30
N GLY A 315 -35.01 -28.82 -38.63
CA GLY A 315 -33.68 -29.44 -38.63
C GLY A 315 -33.56 -30.57 -39.60
N ASP A 316 -32.39 -31.16 -39.76
CA ASP A 316 -32.13 -32.23 -40.74
C ASP A 316 -33.04 -33.47 -40.55
N PHE A 317 -33.37 -33.80 -39.30
CA PHE A 317 -34.20 -34.96 -38.96
C PHE A 317 -35.27 -34.64 -37.90
N SER A 318 -35.48 -33.36 -37.54
CA SER A 318 -36.38 -32.98 -36.45
C SER A 318 -37.05 -31.62 -36.68
N LEU A 319 -38.24 -31.46 -36.09
CA LEU A 319 -38.89 -30.19 -35.88
C LEU A 319 -38.47 -29.64 -34.55
N ILE A 320 -37.71 -28.53 -34.54
CA ILE A 320 -37.02 -28.02 -33.35
C ILE A 320 -37.87 -26.99 -32.62
N PHE A 321 -38.09 -27.21 -31.32
CA PHE A 321 -38.67 -26.23 -30.41
C PHE A 321 -37.59 -25.64 -29.52
N GLU A 322 -37.55 -24.33 -29.42
CA GLU A 322 -36.69 -23.59 -28.51
C GLU A 322 -37.48 -23.18 -27.26
N VAL A 323 -36.92 -23.51 -26.11
CA VAL A 323 -37.52 -23.25 -24.80
C VAL A 323 -36.58 -22.38 -23.99
N VAL A 324 -37.15 -21.33 -23.37
CA VAL A 324 -36.45 -20.46 -22.46
C VAL A 324 -37.23 -20.37 -21.16
N TYR A 325 -36.50 -20.55 -20.06
CA TYR A 325 -37.04 -20.32 -18.72
C TYR A 325 -35.97 -19.77 -17.80
N PHE A 326 -36.35 -19.31 -16.61
CA PHE A 326 -35.44 -18.80 -15.60
C PHE A 326 -35.52 -19.68 -14.35
N VAL A 327 -34.38 -20.04 -13.81
CA VAL A 327 -34.26 -20.62 -12.47
C VAL A 327 -34.06 -19.43 -11.49
N LEU A 328 -34.92 -19.37 -10.48
CA LEU A 328 -34.95 -18.28 -9.48
C LEU A 328 -33.98 -18.55 -8.33
N ASN A 329 -32.79 -19.06 -8.67
CA ASN A 329 -31.74 -19.40 -7.72
C ASN A 329 -30.36 -19.34 -8.42
N SER A 330 -29.32 -18.92 -7.67
CA SER A 330 -27.94 -18.90 -8.18
C SER A 330 -27.22 -20.23 -8.05
N ASP A 331 -27.69 -21.16 -7.20
CA ASP A 331 -27.08 -22.46 -6.96
C ASP A 331 -27.13 -23.34 -8.22
N TYR A 332 -25.96 -23.87 -8.58
CA TYR A 332 -25.83 -24.70 -9.77
C TYR A 332 -26.51 -26.08 -9.63
N ASN A 333 -26.41 -26.71 -8.45
CA ASN A 333 -27.05 -28.01 -8.20
C ASN A 333 -28.58 -27.89 -8.26
N LYS A 334 -29.11 -26.82 -7.67
CA LYS A 334 -30.53 -26.51 -7.75
C LYS A 334 -31.01 -26.33 -9.20
N TYR A 335 -30.19 -25.65 -10.02
CA TYR A 335 -30.47 -25.55 -11.46
C TYR A 335 -30.52 -26.93 -12.13
N MET A 336 -29.56 -27.81 -11.84
CA MET A 336 -29.51 -29.13 -12.43
C MET A 336 -30.69 -30.02 -11.99
N ASP A 337 -31.11 -29.93 -10.72
CA ASP A 337 -32.28 -30.63 -10.21
C ASP A 337 -33.55 -30.18 -10.94
N ILE A 338 -33.76 -28.87 -11.07
CA ILE A 338 -34.90 -28.29 -11.80
C ILE A 338 -34.88 -28.72 -13.28
N GLN A 339 -33.72 -28.65 -13.93
CA GLN A 339 -33.60 -29.09 -15.34
C GLN A 339 -33.94 -30.58 -15.51
N GLN A 340 -33.49 -31.41 -14.58
CA GLN A 340 -33.82 -32.86 -14.57
C GLN A 340 -35.33 -33.09 -14.38
N GLU A 341 -35.98 -32.42 -13.43
CA GLU A 341 -37.41 -32.47 -13.17
C GLU A 341 -38.21 -32.10 -14.41
N ILE A 342 -37.87 -30.97 -15.06
CA ILE A 342 -38.49 -30.54 -16.31
C ILE A 342 -38.30 -31.57 -17.42
N ASN A 343 -37.12 -32.13 -17.60
CA ASN A 343 -36.82 -33.09 -18.64
C ASN A 343 -37.62 -34.39 -18.45
N LEU A 344 -37.74 -34.90 -17.22
CA LEU A 344 -38.52 -36.09 -16.89
C LEU A 344 -40.01 -35.85 -17.11
N ALA A 345 -40.53 -34.71 -16.68
CA ALA A 345 -41.93 -34.34 -16.89
C ALA A 345 -42.27 -34.18 -18.40
N LEU A 346 -41.35 -33.61 -19.19
CA LEU A 346 -41.48 -33.51 -20.64
C LEU A 346 -41.54 -34.90 -21.28
N LYS A 347 -40.66 -35.81 -20.86
CA LYS A 347 -40.64 -37.20 -21.38
C LYS A 347 -41.96 -37.90 -21.08
N GLU A 348 -42.46 -37.82 -19.86
CA GLU A 348 -43.71 -38.43 -19.43
C GLU A 348 -44.93 -37.91 -20.22
N GLU A 349 -45.04 -36.55 -20.33
CA GLU A 349 -46.18 -35.93 -21.04
C GLU A 349 -46.16 -36.17 -22.54
N PHE A 350 -45.00 -36.26 -23.17
CA PHE A 350 -44.87 -36.59 -24.59
C PHE A 350 -45.24 -38.04 -24.87
N GLU A 351 -44.80 -38.96 -24.00
CA GLU A 351 -45.22 -40.39 -24.11
C GLU A 351 -46.70 -40.59 -23.97
N LYS A 352 -47.34 -39.93 -22.98
CA LYS A 352 -48.79 -39.99 -22.80
C LYS A 352 -49.59 -39.52 -24.02
N ARG A 353 -49.02 -38.60 -24.80
CA ARG A 353 -49.67 -37.98 -25.98
C ARG A 353 -49.23 -38.59 -27.30
N GLY A 354 -48.34 -39.57 -27.29
CA GLY A 354 -47.76 -40.17 -28.48
C GLY A 354 -46.93 -39.21 -29.31
N ILE A 355 -46.26 -38.25 -28.66
CA ILE A 355 -45.32 -37.33 -29.30
C ILE A 355 -43.92 -37.97 -29.20
N GLU A 356 -43.31 -38.24 -30.34
CA GLU A 356 -42.00 -38.89 -30.40
C GLU A 356 -40.87 -37.88 -30.51
N PHE A 357 -39.83 -38.07 -29.68
CA PHE A 357 -38.58 -37.30 -29.82
C PHE A 357 -37.83 -37.76 -31.07
N ALA A 358 -37.27 -36.82 -31.80
CA ALA A 358 -36.51 -37.12 -32.99
C ALA A 358 -35.11 -37.64 -32.64
N TYR A 359 -34.69 -38.64 -33.41
CA TYR A 359 -33.31 -39.13 -33.40
C TYR A 359 -32.75 -39.10 -34.83
N PRO A 360 -31.43 -39.11 -35.02
CA PRO A 360 -30.81 -39.07 -36.34
C PRO A 360 -31.34 -40.19 -37.22
N THR A 361 -31.91 -39.86 -38.39
CA THR A 361 -32.45 -40.81 -39.37
C THR A 361 -31.76 -40.66 -40.70
N GLN A 362 -31.60 -41.80 -41.42
CA GLN A 362 -31.06 -41.82 -42.77
C GLN A 362 -31.98 -42.70 -43.66
N THR A 363 -32.19 -42.25 -44.87
CA THR A 363 -32.89 -43.05 -45.91
C THR A 363 -31.85 -43.72 -46.76
N LEU A 364 -31.82 -45.05 -46.78
CA LEU A 364 -30.93 -45.85 -47.61
C LEU A 364 -31.67 -46.36 -48.84
N TYR A 365 -31.21 -46.02 -50.01
CA TYR A 365 -31.69 -46.62 -51.31
C TYR A 365 -30.77 -47.76 -51.63
N ILE A 366 -31.26 -48.98 -51.54
CA ILE A 366 -30.52 -50.20 -51.89
C ILE A 366 -30.96 -50.60 -53.33
N ASN A 367 -30.11 -50.37 -54.32
CA ASN A 367 -30.27 -50.88 -55.66
C ASN A 367 -29.88 -52.36 -55.66
N LYS A 368 -30.80 -53.21 -56.02
CA LYS A 368 -30.55 -54.64 -56.23
C LYS A 368 -29.90 -54.87 -57.56
#